data_f489e4a432479265b5fdcffed166f3b4
#
_entry.id   f489e4a432479265b5fdcffed166f3b4
#
_cell.length_a   1.000
_cell.length_b   1.000
_cell.length_c   1.000
_cell.angle_alpha   90.00
_cell.angle_beta   90.00
_cell.angle_gamma   90.00
#
_symmetry.space_group_name_H-M   'P 1'
#
loop_
_entity.id
_entity.type
_entity.pdbx_description
1 polymer ?
#
loop_
_entity_poly.entity_id
_entity_poly.type
_entity_poly.pdbx_seq_one_letter_code
_entity_poly.pdbx_strand_id
1 'polypeptide(L)'
;MWGCGLAWAQRLKTITVGSSGADFPSIQAAVNAAPETGAVIRIQPGIYREVVHVDKPRIQLRGETKDPSKVVLVYGNSAASTCGTSCSATLFVTGDEFFAGMMTVANDYSKHSDVPSQAVAVKVTGDRAVFRHVRLLGAQDTLYAASEKCMDGRSPCAVKRQYFADCYIEGHVDFIFGDAKAVFDRCEIHSIPHLAGGYLTAQSRSRPEQGSGYVFNGCTLTADPGVENVYLGRPWRDYSTVIYLNTKMGSHIMPAGWSEWKSAPVPRLPTATYAEFHSSGPGANPRTREKWSKQLTAAEARKYETKVFLAGMDGWNPTKVK
;
A
#
# COMPACT_ATOMS: atom_id res chain seq x y z
N MET A 1 38.11 -1.42 29.45
CA MET A 1 36.82 -0.79 29.82
C MET A 1 36.23 -0.19 28.55
N TRP A 2 35.26 -0.87 27.93
CA TRP A 2 34.55 -0.37 26.76
C TRP A 2 33.22 0.19 27.25
N GLY A 3 33.10 1.49 27.22
CA GLY A 3 31.87 2.19 27.59
C GLY A 3 30.78 1.92 26.57
N CYS A 4 29.77 1.14 26.94
CA CYS A 4 28.54 0.96 26.20
C CYS A 4 27.73 2.26 26.32
N GLY A 5 27.93 3.20 25.38
CA GLY A 5 27.16 4.42 25.30
C GLY A 5 25.71 4.08 24.98
N LEU A 6 24.83 4.21 25.95
CA LEU A 6 23.37 4.27 25.76
C LEU A 6 23.07 5.44 24.81
N ALA A 7 22.87 5.13 23.53
CA ALA A 7 22.33 6.10 22.59
C ALA A 7 20.92 6.45 23.05
N TRP A 8 20.77 7.62 23.68
CA TRP A 8 19.48 8.19 24.02
C TRP A 8 18.70 8.33 22.73
N ALA A 9 17.58 7.63 22.61
CA ALA A 9 16.68 7.78 21.48
C ALA A 9 16.25 9.26 21.42
N GLN A 10 16.83 10.01 20.51
CA GLN A 10 16.58 11.45 20.37
C GLN A 10 15.08 11.64 20.07
N ARG A 11 14.39 12.36 20.96
CA ARG A 11 12.97 12.66 20.78
C ARG A 11 12.79 13.48 19.50
N LEU A 12 11.98 13.00 18.56
CA LEU A 12 11.70 13.71 17.32
C LEU A 12 11.07 15.08 17.63
N LYS A 13 11.47 16.09 16.84
CA LYS A 13 10.86 17.43 16.88
C LYS A 13 9.39 17.30 16.49
N THR A 14 8.50 17.97 17.21
CA THR A 14 7.10 18.10 16.83
C THR A 14 6.92 19.40 16.03
N ILE A 15 6.19 19.32 14.93
CA ILE A 15 5.81 20.42 14.05
C ILE A 15 4.30 20.31 13.85
N THR A 16 3.58 21.43 13.84
CA THR A 16 2.14 21.46 13.66
C THR A 16 1.74 22.05 12.30
N VAL A 17 0.66 21.50 11.72
CA VAL A 17 0.08 21.95 10.44
C VAL A 17 -1.39 22.26 10.64
N GLY A 18 -1.83 23.42 10.17
CA GLY A 18 -3.23 23.83 10.27
C GLY A 18 -3.47 25.25 9.81
N SER A 19 -4.73 25.65 9.78
CA SER A 19 -5.15 26.99 9.35
C SER A 19 -4.97 28.08 10.40
N SER A 20 -4.86 27.71 11.69
CA SER A 20 -4.75 28.69 12.79
C SER A 20 -3.92 28.12 13.93
N GLY A 21 -2.99 28.93 14.44
CA GLY A 21 -2.15 28.57 15.60
C GLY A 21 -1.17 27.42 15.36
N ALA A 22 -0.98 26.98 14.13
CA ALA A 22 -0.02 25.96 13.74
C ALA A 22 1.28 26.60 13.22
N ASP A 23 2.38 25.82 13.22
CA ASP A 23 3.68 26.27 12.72
C ASP A 23 3.66 26.52 11.21
N PHE A 24 2.88 25.72 10.46
CA PHE A 24 2.81 25.79 9.00
C PHE A 24 1.38 25.63 8.48
N PRO A 25 1.01 26.30 7.36
CA PRO A 25 -0.31 26.17 6.74
C PRO A 25 -0.43 24.93 5.85
N SER A 26 0.66 24.29 5.43
CA SER A 26 0.67 23.14 4.52
C SER A 26 1.57 22.01 5.02
N ILE A 27 1.24 20.78 4.62
CA ILE A 27 1.99 19.59 5.01
C ILE A 27 3.39 19.61 4.37
N GLN A 28 3.49 20.01 3.08
CA GLN A 28 4.77 20.07 2.41
C GLN A 28 5.73 21.09 3.07
N ALA A 29 5.22 22.24 3.50
CA ALA A 29 6.05 23.22 4.20
C ALA A 29 6.60 22.66 5.52
N ALA A 30 5.79 21.93 6.27
CA ALA A 30 6.21 21.27 7.50
C ALA A 30 7.26 20.17 7.25
N VAL A 31 7.08 19.35 6.19
CA VAL A 31 8.06 18.34 5.77
C VAL A 31 9.38 18.99 5.39
N ASN A 32 9.35 20.10 4.63
CA ASN A 32 10.57 20.84 4.24
C ASN A 32 11.32 21.38 5.45
N ALA A 33 10.60 21.88 6.47
CA ALA A 33 11.18 22.44 7.70
C ALA A 33 11.60 21.36 8.73
N ALA A 34 11.26 20.10 8.49
CA ALA A 34 11.67 19.00 9.36
C ALA A 34 13.18 18.78 9.27
N PRO A 35 13.86 18.47 10.40
CA PRO A 35 15.28 18.14 10.41
C PRO A 35 15.54 16.82 9.68
N GLU A 36 16.77 16.62 9.19
CA GLU A 36 17.21 15.36 8.55
C GLU A 36 17.11 14.14 9.49
N THR A 37 17.03 14.36 10.78
CA THR A 37 16.82 13.32 11.78
C THR A 37 15.36 12.86 11.92
N GLY A 38 14.44 13.48 11.18
CA GLY A 38 13.00 13.19 11.23
C GLY A 38 12.21 14.11 12.15
N ALA A 39 10.88 14.05 12.04
CA ALA A 39 9.95 14.85 12.86
C ALA A 39 8.60 14.16 12.99
N VAL A 40 7.85 14.53 14.04
CA VAL A 40 6.42 14.27 14.17
C VAL A 40 5.66 15.48 13.66
N ILE A 41 4.94 15.35 12.56
CA ILE A 41 4.12 16.41 11.97
C ILE A 41 2.66 16.12 12.37
N ARG A 42 2.11 16.94 13.25
CA ARG A 42 0.74 16.87 13.74
C ARG A 42 -0.14 17.75 12.87
N ILE A 43 -1.16 17.15 12.27
CA ILE A 43 -1.99 17.79 11.24
C ILE A 43 -3.39 17.97 11.79
N GLN A 44 -3.81 19.23 11.90
CA GLN A 44 -5.16 19.61 12.34
C GLN A 44 -6.22 19.13 11.31
N PRO A 45 -7.47 18.91 11.74
CA PRO A 45 -8.57 18.65 10.83
C PRO A 45 -8.66 19.71 9.73
N GLY A 46 -8.79 19.25 8.47
CA GLY A 46 -8.84 20.11 7.30
C GLY A 46 -8.62 19.35 5.99
N ILE A 47 -8.81 20.05 4.89
CA ILE A 47 -8.53 19.55 3.54
C ILE A 47 -7.28 20.26 3.02
N TYR A 48 -6.25 19.51 2.76
CA TYR A 48 -4.94 19.96 2.26
C TYR A 48 -4.81 19.55 0.80
N ARG A 49 -5.03 20.51 -0.11
CA ARG A 49 -4.96 20.26 -1.55
C ARG A 49 -3.55 20.55 -2.06
N GLU A 50 -2.68 19.56 -1.93
CA GLU A 50 -1.26 19.69 -2.29
C GLU A 50 -0.68 18.31 -2.66
N VAL A 51 0.43 18.30 -3.40
CA VAL A 51 1.29 17.14 -3.58
C VAL A 51 2.38 17.19 -2.51
N VAL A 52 2.59 16.07 -1.83
CA VAL A 52 3.56 16.00 -0.72
C VAL A 52 4.67 14.99 -1.05
N HIS A 53 5.93 15.43 -0.94
CA HIS A 53 7.12 14.61 -1.08
C HIS A 53 7.82 14.48 0.27
N VAL A 54 7.97 13.24 0.74
CA VAL A 54 8.66 12.88 1.99
C VAL A 54 9.89 12.06 1.64
N ASP A 55 11.02 12.73 1.52
CA ASP A 55 12.34 12.14 1.21
C ASP A 55 13.22 11.93 2.46
N LYS A 56 12.96 12.68 3.53
CA LYS A 56 13.67 12.56 4.79
C LYS A 56 13.21 11.33 5.59
N PRO A 57 14.13 10.63 6.26
CA PRO A 57 13.77 9.49 7.10
C PRO A 57 13.01 9.91 8.36
N ARG A 58 12.28 8.96 8.95
CA ARG A 58 11.60 9.11 10.26
C ARG A 58 10.61 10.28 10.32
N ILE A 59 10.02 10.66 9.20
CA ILE A 59 8.89 11.60 9.20
C ILE A 59 7.62 10.84 9.60
N GLN A 60 6.87 11.43 10.52
CA GLN A 60 5.58 10.91 10.97
C GLN A 60 4.48 11.94 10.66
N LEU A 61 3.56 11.61 9.77
CA LEU A 61 2.35 12.39 9.51
C LEU A 61 1.22 11.87 10.41
N ARG A 62 0.74 12.69 11.34
CA ARG A 62 -0.27 12.30 12.33
C ARG A 62 -1.45 13.25 12.32
N GLY A 63 -2.60 12.78 11.87
CA GLY A 63 -3.86 13.54 12.00
C GLY A 63 -4.25 13.72 13.45
N GLU A 64 -4.56 14.96 13.85
CA GLU A 64 -5.06 15.30 15.19
C GLU A 64 -6.57 15.06 15.28
N THR A 65 -6.97 13.82 15.10
CA THR A 65 -8.37 13.40 15.06
C THR A 65 -8.53 11.95 15.51
N LYS A 66 -9.75 11.57 15.85
CA LYS A 66 -10.15 10.16 16.04
C LYS A 66 -10.84 9.60 14.78
N ASP A 67 -11.13 10.44 13.80
CA ASP A 67 -11.77 10.08 12.53
C ASP A 67 -10.84 10.47 11.37
N PRO A 68 -10.21 9.50 10.69
CA PRO A 68 -9.26 9.78 9.62
C PRO A 68 -9.87 10.54 8.43
N SER A 69 -11.20 10.62 8.31
CA SER A 69 -11.88 11.41 7.28
C SER A 69 -11.81 12.93 7.51
N LYS A 70 -11.37 13.37 8.67
CA LYS A 70 -11.30 14.80 9.04
C LYS A 70 -9.97 15.45 8.66
N VAL A 71 -8.91 14.68 8.40
CA VAL A 71 -7.62 15.18 7.91
C VAL A 71 -7.40 14.59 6.52
N VAL A 72 -7.56 15.40 5.49
CA VAL A 72 -7.57 14.93 4.09
C VAL A 72 -6.46 15.61 3.30
N LEU A 73 -5.46 14.84 2.90
CA LEU A 73 -4.50 15.21 1.86
C LEU A 73 -5.04 14.75 0.51
N VAL A 74 -5.26 15.66 -0.44
CA VAL A 74 -5.86 15.34 -1.73
C VAL A 74 -5.21 16.12 -2.88
N TYR A 75 -5.02 15.45 -4.01
CA TYR A 75 -4.67 16.08 -5.28
C TYR A 75 -5.22 15.27 -6.46
N GLY A 76 -5.24 15.85 -7.66
CA GLY A 76 -5.86 15.23 -8.84
C GLY A 76 -4.90 15.05 -10.02
N ASN A 77 -3.68 14.61 -9.80
CA ASN A 77 -2.74 14.25 -10.86
C ASN A 77 -3.08 12.89 -11.46
N SER A 78 -2.80 12.73 -12.76
CA SER A 78 -2.91 11.44 -13.46
C SER A 78 -1.65 11.12 -14.26
N ALA A 79 -1.54 9.89 -14.74
CA ALA A 79 -0.45 9.49 -15.63
C ALA A 79 -0.41 10.36 -16.89
N ALA A 80 -1.58 10.75 -17.41
CA ALA A 80 -1.70 11.59 -18.60
C ALA A 80 -1.30 13.05 -18.34
N SER A 81 -1.49 13.56 -17.12
CA SER A 81 -1.15 14.95 -16.76
C SER A 81 0.27 15.14 -16.23
N THR A 82 1.01 14.04 -16.06
CA THR A 82 2.36 14.05 -15.49
C THR A 82 3.35 13.23 -16.35
N CYS A 83 4.48 12.82 -15.80
CA CYS A 83 5.47 11.97 -16.48
C CYS A 83 5.08 10.47 -16.49
N GLY A 84 3.82 10.12 -16.28
CA GLY A 84 3.29 8.76 -16.21
C GLY A 84 2.83 8.38 -14.80
N THR A 85 2.36 7.14 -14.62
CA THR A 85 1.79 6.63 -13.37
C THR A 85 2.67 6.91 -12.14
N SER A 86 3.97 6.71 -12.27
CA SER A 86 4.90 6.88 -11.14
C SER A 86 5.08 8.32 -10.66
N CYS A 87 4.59 9.30 -11.41
CA CYS A 87 4.65 10.72 -11.11
C CYS A 87 3.30 11.30 -10.68
N SER A 88 2.23 10.51 -10.67
CA SER A 88 0.88 11.00 -10.45
C SER A 88 0.44 11.01 -8.97
N ALA A 89 1.30 10.60 -8.05
CA ALA A 89 0.89 10.44 -6.65
C ALA A 89 0.59 11.78 -5.96
N THR A 90 -0.37 11.73 -5.04
CA THR A 90 -0.64 12.81 -4.09
C THR A 90 0.40 12.84 -2.97
N LEU A 91 0.77 11.67 -2.44
CA LEU A 91 1.82 11.52 -1.43
C LEU A 91 2.93 10.61 -1.96
N PHE A 92 4.17 11.14 -2.02
CA PHE A 92 5.38 10.41 -2.33
C PHE A 92 6.18 10.17 -1.05
N VAL A 93 6.54 8.92 -0.78
CA VAL A 93 7.33 8.51 0.39
C VAL A 93 8.56 7.74 -0.09
N THR A 94 9.71 8.41 -0.10
CA THR A 94 11.00 7.79 -0.43
C THR A 94 11.88 7.64 0.81
N GLY A 95 11.62 8.44 1.87
CA GLY A 95 12.31 8.36 3.15
C GLY A 95 12.01 7.08 3.91
N ASP A 96 13.04 6.48 4.51
CA ASP A 96 12.90 5.28 5.34
C ASP A 96 12.25 5.60 6.71
N GLU A 97 11.66 4.57 7.35
CA GLU A 97 11.02 4.67 8.67
C GLU A 97 9.86 5.68 8.73
N PHE A 98 9.16 5.84 7.63
CA PHE A 98 8.00 6.72 7.54
C PHE A 98 6.81 6.18 8.35
N PHE A 99 6.03 7.07 8.92
CA PHE A 99 4.76 6.76 9.56
C PHE A 99 3.65 7.70 9.08
N ALA A 100 2.48 7.15 8.77
CA ALA A 100 1.24 7.91 8.61
C ALA A 100 0.13 7.33 9.49
N GLY A 101 -0.66 8.18 10.13
CA GLY A 101 -1.76 7.74 10.97
C GLY A 101 -2.91 8.73 11.08
N MET A 102 -4.14 8.23 11.20
CA MET A 102 -5.35 9.02 11.44
C MET A 102 -5.59 10.09 10.38
N MET A 103 -5.43 9.74 9.11
CA MET A 103 -5.65 10.66 7.97
C MET A 103 -6.15 9.95 6.72
N THR A 104 -6.66 10.72 5.79
CA THR A 104 -7.00 10.29 4.43
C THR A 104 -5.97 10.82 3.45
N VAL A 105 -5.51 10.00 2.53
CA VAL A 105 -4.77 10.41 1.34
C VAL A 105 -5.58 10.01 0.11
N ALA A 106 -5.92 10.97 -0.72
CA ALA A 106 -6.79 10.76 -1.88
C ALA A 106 -6.15 11.28 -3.17
N ASN A 107 -6.41 10.56 -4.26
CA ASN A 107 -6.28 11.13 -5.60
C ASN A 107 -7.69 11.27 -6.18
N ASP A 108 -8.12 12.49 -6.44
CA ASP A 108 -9.49 12.79 -6.90
C ASP A 108 -9.62 13.02 -8.41
N TYR A 109 -8.61 12.63 -9.20
CA TYR A 109 -8.62 12.78 -10.66
C TYR A 109 -9.90 12.22 -11.29
N SER A 110 -10.30 11.00 -10.93
CA SER A 110 -11.49 10.33 -11.48
C SER A 110 -12.82 11.03 -11.14
N LYS A 111 -12.84 11.94 -10.16
CA LYS A 111 -14.01 12.74 -9.80
C LYS A 111 -14.15 14.02 -10.65
N HIS A 112 -13.08 14.36 -11.38
CA HIS A 112 -12.99 15.60 -12.15
C HIS A 112 -12.68 15.37 -13.64
N SER A 113 -12.56 14.09 -14.06
CA SER A 113 -12.26 13.73 -15.45
C SER A 113 -12.97 12.44 -15.84
N ASP A 114 -13.63 12.46 -16.99
CA ASP A 114 -14.22 11.27 -17.63
C ASP A 114 -13.19 10.48 -18.45
N VAL A 115 -11.97 10.99 -18.60
CA VAL A 115 -10.88 10.29 -19.33
C VAL A 115 -10.21 9.30 -18.39
N PRO A 116 -10.29 7.98 -18.66
CA PRO A 116 -9.62 6.98 -17.83
C PRO A 116 -8.11 7.20 -17.80
N SER A 117 -7.52 7.21 -16.60
CA SER A 117 -6.08 7.27 -16.42
C SER A 117 -5.69 6.72 -15.05
N GLN A 118 -4.47 6.20 -14.93
CA GLN A 118 -3.88 5.85 -13.65
C GLN A 118 -3.70 7.13 -12.81
N ALA A 119 -4.04 7.05 -11.52
CA ALA A 119 -4.02 8.20 -10.62
C ALA A 119 -3.72 7.76 -9.18
N VAL A 120 -2.46 7.86 -8.82
CA VAL A 120 -1.93 7.30 -7.56
C VAL A 120 -2.28 8.22 -6.37
N ALA A 121 -2.86 7.67 -5.30
CA ALA A 121 -2.99 8.40 -4.05
C ALA A 121 -1.67 8.39 -3.26
N VAL A 122 -1.06 7.21 -3.09
CA VAL A 122 0.22 7.07 -2.39
C VAL A 122 1.20 6.25 -3.21
N LYS A 123 2.40 6.81 -3.43
CA LYS A 123 3.58 6.06 -3.87
C LYS A 123 4.54 5.96 -2.70
N VAL A 124 4.89 4.74 -2.30
CA VAL A 124 5.84 4.50 -1.21
C VAL A 124 6.95 3.56 -1.67
N THR A 125 8.19 4.03 -1.56
CA THR A 125 9.43 3.30 -1.89
C THR A 125 10.46 3.34 -0.75
N GLY A 126 10.12 3.97 0.38
CA GLY A 126 10.92 3.91 1.60
C GLY A 126 10.83 2.56 2.30
N ASP A 127 11.93 2.15 2.96
CA ASP A 127 11.93 0.94 3.79
C ASP A 127 11.33 1.21 5.18
N ARG A 128 10.69 0.18 5.75
CA ARG A 128 10.06 0.23 7.08
C ARG A 128 8.98 1.31 7.21
N ALA A 129 8.24 1.58 6.12
CA ALA A 129 7.10 2.49 6.16
C ALA A 129 5.88 1.84 6.84
N VAL A 130 5.19 2.59 7.68
CA VAL A 130 4.02 2.16 8.45
C VAL A 130 2.85 3.10 8.23
N PHE A 131 1.70 2.53 7.85
CA PHE A 131 0.42 3.24 7.73
C PHE A 131 -0.57 2.62 8.72
N ARG A 132 -1.19 3.43 9.59
CA ARG A 132 -2.19 2.96 10.57
C ARG A 132 -3.43 3.83 10.55
N HIS A 133 -4.61 3.20 10.48
CA HIS A 133 -5.88 3.93 10.43
C HIS A 133 -5.86 5.03 9.36
N VAL A 134 -5.29 4.71 8.20
CA VAL A 134 -5.23 5.62 7.04
C VAL A 134 -6.24 5.17 6.00
N ARG A 135 -6.94 6.13 5.40
CA ARG A 135 -7.79 5.88 4.24
C ARG A 135 -7.03 6.28 2.98
N LEU A 136 -6.90 5.34 2.04
CA LEU A 136 -6.30 5.57 0.71
C LEU A 136 -7.42 5.51 -0.32
N LEU A 137 -7.73 6.66 -0.90
CA LEU A 137 -8.87 6.81 -1.81
C LEU A 137 -8.38 7.13 -3.22
N GLY A 138 -8.84 6.34 -4.17
CA GLY A 138 -8.51 6.51 -5.59
C GLY A 138 -9.40 5.63 -6.46
N ALA A 139 -9.00 5.46 -7.70
CA ALA A 139 -9.72 4.64 -8.67
C ALA A 139 -8.78 3.58 -9.29
N GLN A 140 -8.18 3.86 -10.46
CA GLN A 140 -7.13 3.00 -11.00
C GLN A 140 -5.78 3.35 -10.36
N ASP A 141 -5.02 2.32 -9.90
CA ASP A 141 -3.66 2.48 -9.39
C ASP A 141 -3.57 3.31 -8.08
N THR A 142 -4.47 3.12 -7.12
CA THR A 142 -4.55 3.94 -5.89
C THR A 142 -3.27 3.89 -5.04
N LEU A 143 -2.71 2.70 -4.79
CA LEU A 143 -1.52 2.50 -3.95
C LEU A 143 -0.37 1.87 -4.74
N TYR A 144 0.69 2.62 -4.95
CA TYR A 144 1.95 2.14 -5.49
C TYR A 144 2.92 1.76 -4.37
N ALA A 145 2.84 0.51 -3.92
CA ALA A 145 3.71 -0.09 -2.91
C ALA A 145 4.91 -0.74 -3.61
N ALA A 146 6.05 -0.06 -3.67
CA ALA A 146 7.17 -0.49 -4.51
C ALA A 146 8.53 -0.45 -3.79
N SER A 147 9.51 -1.05 -4.44
CA SER A 147 10.93 -0.94 -4.10
C SER A 147 11.62 -0.15 -5.20
N GLU A 148 12.40 0.86 -4.83
CA GLU A 148 13.08 1.68 -5.83
C GLU A 148 14.12 0.85 -6.60
N LYS A 149 14.18 1.01 -7.93
CA LYS A 149 15.15 0.36 -8.83
C LYS A 149 15.12 -1.17 -8.91
N CYS A 150 14.09 -1.83 -8.37
CA CYS A 150 13.97 -3.29 -8.51
C CYS A 150 13.40 -3.74 -9.86
N MET A 151 12.74 -2.86 -10.58
CA MET A 151 12.01 -3.20 -11.81
C MET A 151 12.89 -3.35 -13.05
N ASP A 152 14.10 -2.83 -13.06
CA ASP A 152 15.01 -2.88 -14.22
C ASP A 152 15.70 -4.25 -14.41
N GLY A 153 15.61 -5.12 -13.40
CA GLY A 153 16.18 -6.47 -13.42
C GLY A 153 17.72 -6.53 -13.44
N ARG A 154 18.40 -5.39 -13.39
CA ARG A 154 19.86 -5.30 -13.63
C ARG A 154 20.71 -5.16 -12.38
N SER A 155 20.15 -4.64 -11.30
CA SER A 155 20.91 -4.36 -10.07
C SER A 155 20.43 -5.24 -8.90
N PRO A 156 21.29 -5.57 -7.91
CA PRO A 156 20.83 -6.06 -6.63
C PRO A 156 19.85 -5.05 -6.06
N CYS A 157 18.61 -5.49 -5.90
CA CYS A 157 17.53 -4.61 -5.48
C CYS A 157 17.27 -4.84 -3.98
N ALA A 158 17.40 -3.79 -3.20
CA ALA A 158 16.99 -3.82 -1.81
C ALA A 158 15.45 -3.71 -1.75
N VAL A 159 14.80 -4.86 -1.53
CA VAL A 159 13.34 -4.91 -1.38
C VAL A 159 12.93 -4.09 -0.17
N LYS A 160 12.01 -3.15 -0.37
CA LYS A 160 11.51 -2.25 0.67
C LYS A 160 10.31 -2.87 1.40
N ARG A 161 10.28 -2.71 2.72
CA ARG A 161 9.27 -3.31 3.60
C ARG A 161 8.25 -2.28 4.01
N GLN A 162 6.96 -2.64 3.91
CA GLN A 162 5.86 -1.71 4.17
C GLN A 162 4.77 -2.44 4.96
N TYR A 163 4.11 -1.73 5.86
CA TYR A 163 3.08 -2.26 6.72
C TYR A 163 1.87 -1.33 6.77
N PHE A 164 0.74 -1.86 6.41
CA PHE A 164 -0.55 -1.19 6.45
C PHE A 164 -1.44 -1.90 7.48
N ALA A 165 -1.85 -1.20 8.53
CA ALA A 165 -2.66 -1.78 9.59
C ALA A 165 -3.94 -0.99 9.81
N ASP A 166 -5.07 -1.70 9.90
CA ASP A 166 -6.38 -1.11 10.16
C ASP A 166 -6.71 0.04 9.17
N CYS A 167 -6.24 -0.10 7.92
CA CYS A 167 -6.42 0.88 6.85
C CYS A 167 -7.66 0.56 6.00
N TYR A 168 -8.23 1.60 5.38
CA TYR A 168 -9.21 1.49 4.32
C TYR A 168 -8.55 1.84 2.99
N ILE A 169 -8.64 0.97 1.99
CA ILE A 169 -8.02 1.18 0.67
C ILE A 169 -9.06 0.89 -0.41
N GLU A 170 -9.39 1.89 -1.22
CA GLU A 170 -10.39 1.74 -2.29
C GLU A 170 -9.80 1.94 -3.69
N GLY A 171 -10.45 1.31 -4.65
CA GLY A 171 -10.18 1.45 -6.08
C GLY A 171 -10.90 0.41 -6.92
N HIS A 172 -10.60 0.37 -8.21
CA HIS A 172 -11.21 -0.61 -9.12
C HIS A 172 -10.22 -1.46 -9.92
N VAL A 173 -9.23 -0.89 -10.61
CA VAL A 173 -8.27 -1.64 -11.43
C VAL A 173 -6.87 -1.47 -10.88
N ASP A 174 -6.21 -2.61 -10.57
CA ASP A 174 -4.81 -2.67 -10.12
C ASP A 174 -4.50 -1.73 -8.96
N PHE A 175 -5.50 -1.50 -8.08
CA PHE A 175 -5.44 -0.40 -7.15
C PHE A 175 -4.46 -0.59 -5.98
N ILE A 176 -3.86 -1.79 -5.85
CA ILE A 176 -2.68 -2.04 -5.01
C ILE A 176 -1.62 -2.70 -5.89
N PHE A 177 -0.58 -1.96 -6.27
CA PHE A 177 0.40 -2.44 -7.24
C PHE A 177 1.85 -2.10 -6.85
N GLY A 178 2.81 -2.71 -7.55
CA GLY A 178 4.24 -2.55 -7.30
C GLY A 178 4.92 -3.81 -6.77
N ASP A 179 6.17 -3.69 -6.35
CA ASP A 179 7.05 -4.80 -6.01
C ASP A 179 7.61 -4.75 -4.57
N ALA A 180 6.99 -4.02 -3.68
CA ALA A 180 7.39 -4.00 -2.28
C ALA A 180 7.17 -5.36 -1.59
N LYS A 181 7.77 -5.53 -0.43
CA LYS A 181 7.45 -6.55 0.56
C LYS A 181 6.46 -5.94 1.56
N ALA A 182 5.17 -6.10 1.29
CA ALA A 182 4.13 -5.39 2.03
C ALA A 182 3.18 -6.36 2.76
N VAL A 183 2.75 -5.96 3.96
CA VAL A 183 1.69 -6.63 4.72
C VAL A 183 0.55 -5.65 4.95
N PHE A 184 -0.66 -6.10 4.61
CA PHE A 184 -1.93 -5.46 4.90
C PHE A 184 -2.59 -6.25 6.02
N ASP A 185 -2.67 -5.66 7.20
CA ASP A 185 -3.12 -6.33 8.43
C ASP A 185 -4.43 -5.71 8.91
N ARG A 186 -5.51 -6.50 8.93
CA ARG A 186 -6.87 -6.07 9.29
C ARG A 186 -7.38 -4.86 8.50
N CYS A 187 -6.97 -4.74 7.24
CA CYS A 187 -7.44 -3.67 6.37
C CYS A 187 -8.79 -4.02 5.73
N GLU A 188 -9.57 -3.00 5.44
CA GLU A 188 -10.68 -3.08 4.51
C GLU A 188 -10.18 -2.72 3.10
N ILE A 189 -10.34 -3.64 2.15
CA ILE A 189 -9.98 -3.46 0.75
C ILE A 189 -11.28 -3.38 -0.03
N HIS A 190 -11.58 -2.19 -0.53
CA HIS A 190 -12.90 -1.84 -1.05
C HIS A 190 -12.88 -1.63 -2.56
N SER A 191 -13.75 -2.35 -3.27
CA SER A 191 -13.90 -2.22 -4.72
C SER A 191 -15.01 -1.23 -5.06
N ILE A 192 -14.66 -0.19 -5.82
CA ILE A 192 -15.61 0.78 -6.35
C ILE A 192 -16.03 0.44 -7.79
N PRO A 193 -17.13 1.02 -8.32
CA PRO A 193 -17.66 0.66 -9.63
C PRO A 193 -16.67 0.87 -10.78
N HIS A 194 -16.62 -0.12 -11.69
CA HIS A 194 -15.94 -0.05 -12.97
C HIS A 194 -16.64 -0.97 -13.99
N LEU A 195 -16.82 -0.51 -15.24
CA LEU A 195 -17.63 -1.19 -16.25
C LEU A 195 -17.16 -2.61 -16.60
N ALA A 196 -15.85 -2.86 -16.53
CA ALA A 196 -15.24 -4.16 -16.92
C ALA A 196 -14.88 -5.05 -15.72
N GLY A 197 -15.43 -4.79 -14.51
CA GLY A 197 -14.95 -5.43 -13.28
C GLY A 197 -13.64 -4.83 -12.79
N GLY A 198 -12.90 -5.53 -11.93
CA GLY A 198 -11.72 -4.97 -11.29
C GLY A 198 -10.64 -5.97 -10.93
N TYR A 199 -9.52 -5.43 -10.45
CA TYR A 199 -8.40 -6.20 -9.92
C TYR A 199 -7.91 -5.54 -8.64
N LEU A 200 -7.90 -6.28 -7.51
CA LEU A 200 -7.42 -5.75 -6.24
C LEU A 200 -5.91 -5.46 -6.33
N THR A 201 -5.15 -6.40 -6.92
CA THR A 201 -3.69 -6.33 -6.94
C THR A 201 -3.08 -6.52 -8.32
N ALA A 202 -1.99 -5.77 -8.58
CA ALA A 202 -1.06 -5.99 -9.69
C ALA A 202 0.38 -6.00 -9.13
N GLN A 203 0.74 -7.07 -8.42
CA GLN A 203 2.06 -7.21 -7.84
C GLN A 203 3.11 -7.47 -8.94
N SER A 204 4.32 -6.93 -8.80
CA SER A 204 5.31 -6.90 -9.87
C SER A 204 6.69 -7.46 -9.52
N ARG A 205 6.76 -8.49 -8.68
CA ARG A 205 7.99 -9.26 -8.50
C ARG A 205 8.45 -9.82 -9.84
N SER A 206 9.68 -9.48 -10.25
CA SER A 206 10.22 -9.76 -11.57
C SER A 206 11.20 -10.94 -11.61
N ARG A 207 11.70 -11.39 -10.43
CA ARG A 207 12.71 -12.45 -10.34
C ARG A 207 12.40 -13.41 -9.18
N PRO A 208 12.74 -14.70 -9.31
CA PRO A 208 12.47 -15.69 -8.27
C PRO A 208 13.19 -15.43 -6.95
N GLU A 209 14.37 -14.81 -6.97
CA GLU A 209 15.17 -14.47 -5.78
C GLU A 209 14.75 -13.15 -5.12
N GLN A 210 13.94 -12.31 -5.79
CA GLN A 210 13.43 -11.08 -5.20
C GLN A 210 12.46 -11.39 -4.06
N GLY A 211 12.83 -11.09 -2.84
CA GLY A 211 12.08 -11.43 -1.62
C GLY A 211 10.83 -10.58 -1.39
N SER A 212 10.19 -10.06 -2.44
CA SER A 212 9.01 -9.20 -2.40
C SER A 212 7.69 -9.97 -2.48
N GLY A 213 6.57 -9.29 -2.25
CA GLY A 213 5.23 -9.85 -2.30
C GLY A 213 4.28 -9.13 -1.37
N TYR A 214 2.99 -9.35 -1.58
CA TYR A 214 1.91 -8.79 -0.75
C TYR A 214 1.26 -9.88 0.09
N VAL A 215 1.05 -9.59 1.36
CA VAL A 215 0.31 -10.45 2.29
C VAL A 215 -0.86 -9.67 2.87
N PHE A 216 -2.06 -10.18 2.68
CA PHE A 216 -3.29 -9.66 3.29
C PHE A 216 -3.65 -10.59 4.45
N ASN A 217 -3.60 -10.09 5.68
CA ASN A 217 -3.87 -10.89 6.88
C ASN A 217 -5.06 -10.34 7.66
N GLY A 218 -6.09 -11.15 7.84
CA GLY A 218 -7.31 -10.76 8.56
C GLY A 218 -8.07 -9.60 7.90
N CYS A 219 -7.86 -9.37 6.60
CA CYS A 219 -8.53 -8.32 5.85
C CYS A 219 -9.98 -8.65 5.53
N THR A 220 -10.76 -7.63 5.20
CA THR A 220 -12.12 -7.77 4.66
C THR A 220 -12.15 -7.17 3.25
N LEU A 221 -12.58 -7.95 2.26
CA LEU A 221 -12.78 -7.48 0.89
C LEU A 221 -14.25 -7.12 0.73
N THR A 222 -14.51 -5.83 0.52
CA THR A 222 -15.85 -5.24 0.37
C THR A 222 -16.01 -4.58 -1.00
N ALA A 223 -17.22 -4.21 -1.35
CA ALA A 223 -17.50 -3.48 -2.58
C ALA A 223 -18.75 -2.62 -2.44
N ASP A 224 -18.84 -1.61 -3.28
CA ASP A 224 -20.07 -0.85 -3.48
C ASP A 224 -21.20 -1.75 -4.02
N PRO A 225 -22.47 -1.41 -3.76
CA PRO A 225 -23.61 -2.13 -4.33
C PRO A 225 -23.53 -2.24 -5.86
N GLY A 226 -23.73 -3.46 -6.39
CA GLY A 226 -23.70 -3.73 -7.83
C GLY A 226 -22.30 -3.95 -8.43
N VAL A 227 -21.25 -3.83 -7.65
CA VAL A 227 -19.88 -4.20 -8.10
C VAL A 227 -19.75 -5.72 -8.13
N GLU A 228 -19.33 -6.22 -9.28
CA GLU A 228 -19.11 -7.65 -9.56
C GLU A 228 -17.83 -7.83 -10.38
N ASN A 229 -17.46 -9.09 -10.63
CA ASN A 229 -16.35 -9.47 -11.53
C ASN A 229 -14.99 -8.91 -11.11
N VAL A 230 -14.71 -8.90 -9.81
CA VAL A 230 -13.42 -8.45 -9.26
C VAL A 230 -12.49 -9.64 -9.01
N TYR A 231 -11.27 -9.56 -9.49
CA TYR A 231 -10.22 -10.55 -9.23
C TYR A 231 -9.36 -10.14 -8.02
N LEU A 232 -8.88 -11.11 -7.27
CA LEU A 232 -7.91 -10.93 -6.18
C LEU A 232 -6.60 -10.31 -6.67
N GLY A 233 -6.27 -10.57 -7.95
CA GLY A 233 -5.15 -9.97 -8.60
C GLY A 233 -4.80 -10.58 -9.95
N ARG A 234 -3.82 -9.94 -10.59
CA ARG A 234 -3.19 -10.41 -11.83
C ARG A 234 -1.68 -10.14 -11.80
N PRO A 235 -0.83 -10.97 -12.44
CA PRO A 235 0.62 -10.85 -12.35
C PRO A 235 1.15 -9.77 -13.29
N TRP A 236 1.51 -8.59 -12.75
CA TRP A 236 2.13 -7.55 -13.57
C TRP A 236 3.56 -7.91 -14.01
N ARG A 237 4.22 -8.83 -13.27
CA ARG A 237 5.51 -9.45 -13.66
C ARG A 237 5.48 -10.95 -13.34
N ASP A 238 6.43 -11.69 -13.87
CA ASP A 238 6.42 -13.15 -13.96
C ASP A 238 6.38 -13.88 -12.62
N TYR A 239 6.97 -13.32 -11.57
CA TYR A 239 7.03 -13.94 -10.24
C TYR A 239 6.16 -13.25 -9.20
N SER A 240 5.13 -12.54 -9.64
CA SER A 240 4.16 -11.89 -8.76
C SER A 240 3.75 -12.78 -7.59
N THR A 241 3.76 -12.21 -6.39
CA THR A 241 3.47 -12.96 -5.16
C THR A 241 2.41 -12.24 -4.36
N VAL A 242 1.23 -12.87 -4.17
CA VAL A 242 0.13 -12.34 -3.35
C VAL A 242 -0.49 -13.46 -2.53
N ILE A 243 -0.59 -13.23 -1.23
CA ILE A 243 -1.05 -14.20 -0.25
C ILE A 243 -2.19 -13.60 0.56
N TYR A 244 -3.32 -14.30 0.65
CA TYR A 244 -4.43 -13.94 1.52
C TYR A 244 -4.50 -14.92 2.70
N LEU A 245 -4.40 -14.40 3.91
CA LEU A 245 -4.50 -15.15 5.17
C LEU A 245 -5.73 -14.69 5.96
N ASN A 246 -6.56 -15.61 6.41
CA ASN A 246 -7.71 -15.32 7.28
C ASN A 246 -8.61 -14.18 6.75
N THR A 247 -8.71 -14.04 5.43
CA THR A 247 -9.38 -12.91 4.78
C THR A 247 -10.85 -13.23 4.53
N LYS A 248 -11.74 -12.28 4.86
CA LYS A 248 -13.18 -12.37 4.55
C LYS A 248 -13.42 -11.73 3.17
N MET A 249 -13.98 -12.50 2.23
CA MET A 249 -14.18 -12.09 0.85
C MET A 249 -15.65 -11.94 0.51
N GLY A 250 -16.06 -10.77 0.02
CA GLY A 250 -17.40 -10.48 -0.47
C GLY A 250 -17.73 -11.23 -1.76
N SER A 251 -19.01 -11.27 -2.13
CA SER A 251 -19.52 -11.98 -3.31
C SER A 251 -19.07 -11.39 -4.65
N HIS A 252 -18.57 -10.16 -4.65
CA HIS A 252 -18.00 -9.49 -5.84
C HIS A 252 -16.74 -10.17 -6.37
N ILE A 253 -16.06 -10.98 -5.55
CA ILE A 253 -14.84 -11.69 -5.95
C ILE A 253 -15.17 -12.83 -6.91
N MET A 254 -14.54 -12.81 -8.09
CA MET A 254 -14.68 -13.84 -9.12
C MET A 254 -14.33 -15.23 -8.59
N PRO A 255 -15.10 -16.28 -8.96
CA PRO A 255 -14.82 -17.65 -8.55
C PRO A 255 -13.39 -18.12 -8.87
N ALA A 256 -12.85 -17.74 -10.04
CA ALA A 256 -11.47 -18.03 -10.43
C ALA A 256 -10.42 -17.39 -9.48
N GLY A 257 -10.79 -16.31 -8.80
CA GLY A 257 -9.94 -15.55 -7.88
C GLY A 257 -8.85 -14.75 -8.56
N TRP A 258 -8.17 -15.31 -9.53
CA TRP A 258 -7.00 -14.73 -10.19
C TRP A 258 -7.21 -14.63 -11.70
N SER A 259 -6.57 -13.65 -12.32
CA SER A 259 -6.62 -13.45 -13.78
C SER A 259 -5.22 -13.39 -14.36
N GLU A 260 -5.10 -13.78 -15.62
CA GLU A 260 -3.86 -13.60 -16.37
C GLU A 260 -3.62 -12.13 -16.74
N TRP A 261 -2.37 -11.75 -16.90
CA TRP A 261 -2.01 -10.46 -17.49
C TRP A 261 -2.10 -10.55 -19.02
N LYS A 262 -3.27 -10.22 -19.57
CA LYS A 262 -3.64 -10.47 -20.98
C LYS A 262 -2.67 -9.91 -22.03
N SER A 263 -1.95 -8.83 -21.73
CA SER A 263 -0.97 -8.22 -22.64
C SER A 263 0.44 -8.82 -22.52
N ALA A 264 0.66 -9.80 -21.63
CA ALA A 264 1.94 -10.49 -21.55
C ALA A 264 2.15 -11.41 -22.75
N PRO A 265 3.36 -11.45 -23.33
CA PRO A 265 3.66 -12.34 -24.45
C PRO A 265 3.67 -13.82 -24.05
N VAL A 266 3.87 -14.11 -22.76
CA VAL A 266 3.87 -15.45 -22.18
C VAL A 266 2.98 -15.43 -20.94
N PRO A 267 2.16 -16.48 -20.68
CA PRO A 267 1.37 -16.59 -19.48
C PRO A 267 2.22 -16.50 -18.20
N ARG A 268 1.79 -15.69 -17.24
CA ARG A 268 2.52 -15.41 -15.97
C ARG A 268 1.96 -16.14 -14.77
N LEU A 269 0.70 -16.58 -14.81
CA LEU A 269 0.10 -17.36 -13.72
C LEU A 269 0.91 -18.60 -13.33
N PRO A 270 1.54 -19.36 -14.28
CA PRO A 270 2.34 -20.53 -13.91
C PRO A 270 3.56 -20.24 -13.03
N THR A 271 4.12 -19.03 -13.10
CA THR A 271 5.31 -18.62 -12.33
C THR A 271 4.96 -17.75 -11.13
N ALA A 272 3.73 -17.23 -11.08
CA ALA A 272 3.23 -16.44 -9.95
C ALA A 272 3.05 -17.32 -8.69
N THR A 273 3.18 -16.70 -7.53
CA THR A 273 2.88 -17.32 -6.24
C THR A 273 1.60 -16.70 -5.67
N TYR A 274 0.48 -17.30 -6.01
CA TYR A 274 -0.83 -16.89 -5.54
C TYR A 274 -1.40 -17.93 -4.59
N ALA A 275 -1.75 -17.51 -3.36
CA ALA A 275 -2.19 -18.47 -2.36
C ALA A 275 -3.17 -17.87 -1.35
N GLU A 276 -3.94 -18.78 -0.75
CA GLU A 276 -4.90 -18.46 0.30
C GLU A 276 -4.73 -19.41 1.49
N PHE A 277 -5.06 -18.94 2.68
CA PHE A 277 -5.16 -19.73 3.89
C PHE A 277 -6.32 -19.23 4.75
N HIS A 278 -7.27 -20.13 5.05
CA HIS A 278 -8.47 -19.84 5.86
C HIS A 278 -9.25 -18.62 5.37
N SER A 279 -9.31 -18.38 4.05
CA SER A 279 -10.24 -17.41 3.48
C SER A 279 -11.69 -17.82 3.75
N SER A 280 -12.58 -16.86 3.98
CA SER A 280 -13.98 -17.07 4.32
C SER A 280 -14.90 -16.10 3.56
N GLY A 281 -16.19 -16.34 3.62
CA GLY A 281 -17.22 -15.53 2.96
C GLY A 281 -17.58 -16.03 1.55
N PRO A 282 -18.58 -15.41 0.92
CA PRO A 282 -19.14 -15.91 -0.35
C PRO A 282 -18.17 -15.90 -1.52
N GLY A 283 -17.17 -15.00 -1.50
CA GLY A 283 -16.12 -14.95 -2.51
C GLY A 283 -14.95 -15.93 -2.32
N ALA A 284 -14.93 -16.70 -1.22
CA ALA A 284 -13.80 -17.56 -0.85
C ALA A 284 -14.09 -19.05 -1.15
N ASN A 285 -14.16 -19.41 -2.42
CA ASN A 285 -14.37 -20.81 -2.80
C ASN A 285 -13.09 -21.43 -3.39
N PRO A 286 -12.34 -22.27 -2.65
CA PRO A 286 -11.08 -22.84 -3.13
C PRO A 286 -11.24 -23.81 -4.31
N ARG A 287 -12.44 -24.39 -4.51
CA ARG A 287 -12.70 -25.36 -5.58
C ARG A 287 -12.80 -24.73 -6.97
N THR A 288 -13.04 -23.43 -7.03
CA THR A 288 -13.23 -22.69 -8.30
C THR A 288 -12.03 -21.82 -8.67
N ARG A 289 -11.01 -21.78 -7.82
CA ARG A 289 -9.81 -20.96 -8.05
C ARG A 289 -9.02 -21.46 -9.26
N GLU A 290 -8.29 -20.52 -9.88
CA GLU A 290 -7.31 -20.87 -10.91
C GLU A 290 -6.37 -21.99 -10.42
N LYS A 291 -6.10 -22.95 -11.28
CA LYS A 291 -5.29 -24.15 -10.96
C LYS A 291 -3.86 -23.85 -10.48
N TRP A 292 -3.36 -22.66 -10.79
CA TRP A 292 -2.03 -22.20 -10.37
C TRP A 292 -1.99 -21.62 -8.96
N SER A 293 -3.14 -21.29 -8.37
CA SER A 293 -3.22 -20.83 -7.00
C SER A 293 -3.17 -22.01 -6.02
N LYS A 294 -2.77 -21.70 -4.79
CA LYS A 294 -2.58 -22.72 -3.74
C LYS A 294 -3.43 -22.43 -2.52
N GLN A 295 -3.94 -23.50 -1.90
CA GLN A 295 -4.40 -23.45 -0.53
C GLN A 295 -3.24 -23.86 0.37
N LEU A 296 -2.78 -22.95 1.22
CA LEU A 296 -1.62 -23.19 2.08
C LEU A 296 -1.97 -24.10 3.26
N THR A 297 -1.01 -24.92 3.67
CA THR A 297 -1.05 -25.55 4.98
C THR A 297 -0.70 -24.55 6.08
N ALA A 298 -1.01 -24.88 7.34
CA ALA A 298 -0.65 -24.05 8.49
C ALA A 298 0.86 -23.80 8.60
N ALA A 299 1.69 -24.78 8.24
CA ALA A 299 3.13 -24.65 8.24
C ALA A 299 3.66 -23.68 7.17
N GLU A 300 3.04 -23.68 5.98
CA GLU A 300 3.38 -22.74 4.91
C GLU A 300 2.92 -21.33 5.24
N ALA A 301 1.71 -21.17 5.80
CA ALA A 301 1.14 -19.88 6.19
C ALA A 301 1.99 -19.13 7.22
N ARG A 302 2.65 -19.82 8.15
CA ARG A 302 3.54 -19.23 9.17
C ARG A 302 4.67 -18.39 8.56
N LYS A 303 5.13 -18.70 7.35
CA LYS A 303 6.18 -17.94 6.65
C LYS A 303 5.72 -16.52 6.30
N TYR A 304 4.41 -16.31 6.23
CA TYR A 304 3.77 -15.06 5.86
C TYR A 304 3.20 -14.29 7.07
N GLU A 305 3.38 -14.80 8.30
CA GLU A 305 3.06 -14.01 9.50
C GLU A 305 3.84 -12.70 9.49
N THR A 306 3.20 -11.58 9.84
CA THR A 306 3.76 -10.22 9.76
C THR A 306 5.18 -10.11 10.33
N LYS A 307 5.38 -10.62 11.55
CA LYS A 307 6.69 -10.58 12.26
C LYS A 307 7.76 -11.47 11.62
N VAL A 308 7.37 -12.46 10.80
CA VAL A 308 8.29 -13.35 10.07
C VAL A 308 8.57 -12.77 8.69
N PHE A 309 7.52 -12.44 7.97
CA PHE A 309 7.62 -11.95 6.61
C PHE A 309 8.38 -10.62 6.50
N LEU A 310 8.15 -9.69 7.43
CA LEU A 310 8.79 -8.36 7.41
C LEU A 310 10.08 -8.24 8.22
N ALA A 311 10.49 -9.28 8.96
CA ALA A 311 11.63 -9.21 9.87
C ALA A 311 12.92 -8.65 9.22
N GLY A 312 13.27 -9.12 8.01
CA GLY A 312 14.56 -8.83 7.43
C GLY A 312 15.71 -9.35 8.30
N MET A 313 16.92 -8.86 8.08
CA MET A 313 18.10 -9.19 8.93
C MET A 313 18.14 -8.34 10.21
N ASP A 314 17.42 -7.24 10.25
CA ASP A 314 17.34 -6.30 11.38
C ASP A 314 16.23 -6.64 12.39
N GLY A 315 15.46 -7.69 12.14
CA GLY A 315 14.35 -8.13 13.01
C GLY A 315 13.21 -7.13 13.12
N TRP A 316 13.00 -6.30 12.09
CA TRP A 316 11.95 -5.27 12.12
C TRP A 316 10.56 -5.86 12.38
N ASN A 317 9.92 -5.35 13.40
CA ASN A 317 8.55 -5.72 13.77
C ASN A 317 7.63 -4.49 13.78
N PRO A 318 6.88 -4.23 12.68
CA PRO A 318 6.04 -3.05 12.57
C PRO A 318 4.85 -3.02 13.53
N THR A 319 4.46 -4.16 14.11
CA THR A 319 3.33 -4.20 15.05
C THR A 319 3.62 -3.43 16.34
N LYS A 320 4.90 -3.17 16.64
CA LYS A 320 5.36 -2.41 17.80
C LYS A 320 5.48 -0.90 17.53
N VAL A 321 5.42 -0.46 16.27
CA VAL A 321 5.46 0.97 15.90
C VAL A 321 4.10 1.60 16.22
N LYS A 322 4.09 2.66 17.03
CA LYS A 322 2.88 3.34 17.51
C LYS A 322 2.77 4.74 16.95
#